data_6f24ccfe4143f91d40bfe70c57907a90
#
_entry.id   6f24ccfe4143f91d40bfe70c57907a90
#
_cell.length_a   1.000
_cell.length_b   1.000
_cell.length_c   1.000
_cell.angle_alpha   90.00
_cell.angle_beta   90.00
_cell.angle_gamma   90.00
#
_symmetry.space_group_name_H-M   'P 1'
#
loop_
_entity.id
_entity.type
_entity.pdbx_description
1 polymer ?
#
loop_
_entity_poly.entity_id
_entity_poly.type
_entity_poly.pdbx_seq_one_letter_code
_entity_poly.pdbx_strand_id
1 'polypeptide(L)'
;DWWLRWQRGRGLMERGVRIGAVLQQRLPSGESESGLEGHVVGNVLLTALWNEGASTQQGLDLLGSFFGVRGRVLPCSAEAIDIGAEIVGIDPHDPISTREVCGQVAIATTSGRVAKVWIEPSDPQASLEAIEAINQAEILIFGPGSWFTSVVPPLLVPGIRTAVVRSSARRILIMNLSEQIGETTGFTSADYAR
;
A
#
# COMPACT_ATOMS: atom_id res chain seq x y z
N ASP A 1 -14.57 5.41 -4.27
CA ASP A 1 -16.03 5.51 -4.47
C ASP A 1 -16.71 4.25 -5.00
N TRP A 2 -15.99 3.20 -5.42
CA TRP A 2 -16.62 1.97 -5.90
C TRP A 2 -17.28 1.16 -4.78
N TRP A 3 -16.77 1.17 -3.56
CA TRP A 3 -17.38 0.49 -2.42
C TRP A 3 -18.63 1.23 -1.90
N LEU A 4 -18.74 2.56 -2.09
CA LEU A 4 -19.94 3.36 -1.79
C LEU A 4 -21.11 3.02 -2.72
N ARG A 5 -20.87 2.65 -3.96
CA ARG A 5 -21.90 2.18 -4.90
C ARG A 5 -22.51 0.83 -4.50
N TRP A 6 -21.81 0.06 -3.68
CA TRP A 6 -22.24 -1.28 -3.28
C TRP A 6 -23.19 -1.31 -2.10
N GLN A 7 -23.29 -0.25 -1.32
CA GLN A 7 -24.24 -0.15 -0.22
C GLN A 7 -25.52 0.52 -0.72
N ARG A 8 -26.41 -0.26 -1.33
CA ARG A 8 -27.76 0.18 -1.69
C ARG A 8 -28.63 0.35 -0.45
N GLY A 9 -28.40 1.43 0.29
CA GLY A 9 -29.21 1.87 1.39
C GLY A 9 -28.71 3.23 1.87
N ARG A 10 -29.47 4.32 1.66
CA ARG A 10 -29.02 5.69 2.00
C ARG A 10 -28.44 5.79 3.42
N GLY A 11 -29.02 5.13 4.40
CA GLY A 11 -28.53 5.18 5.78
C GLY A 11 -27.23 4.41 6.05
N LEU A 12 -26.98 3.30 5.33
CA LEU A 12 -25.71 2.54 5.42
C LEU A 12 -24.57 3.27 4.74
N MET A 13 -24.88 3.97 3.62
CA MET A 13 -23.93 4.77 2.89
C MET A 13 -23.42 5.95 3.71
N GLU A 14 -24.30 6.69 4.38
CA GLU A 14 -23.94 7.79 5.26
C GLU A 14 -23.10 7.33 6.46
N ARG A 15 -23.44 6.20 7.06
CA ARG A 15 -22.65 5.60 8.15
C ARG A 15 -21.27 5.19 7.67
N GLY A 16 -21.17 4.54 6.52
CA GLY A 16 -19.88 4.13 5.92
C GLY A 16 -18.98 5.31 5.61
N VAL A 17 -19.52 6.40 5.07
CA VAL A 17 -18.78 7.64 4.80
C VAL A 17 -18.27 8.26 6.11
N ARG A 18 -19.09 8.34 7.15
CA ARG A 18 -18.70 8.90 8.46
C ARG A 18 -17.63 8.07 9.13
N ILE A 19 -17.77 6.74 9.14
CA ILE A 19 -16.75 5.83 9.71
C ILE A 19 -15.43 5.96 8.94
N GLY A 20 -15.49 5.95 7.62
CA GLY A 20 -14.30 6.14 6.79
C GLY A 20 -13.60 7.47 7.06
N ALA A 21 -14.35 8.56 7.22
CA ALA A 21 -13.81 9.87 7.56
C ALA A 21 -13.13 9.86 8.96
N VAL A 22 -13.76 9.20 9.95
CA VAL A 22 -13.18 9.06 11.30
C VAL A 22 -11.89 8.24 11.26
N LEU A 23 -11.87 7.11 10.54
CA LEU A 23 -10.69 6.26 10.45
C LEU A 23 -9.52 6.92 9.73
N GLN A 24 -9.81 7.82 8.78
CA GLN A 24 -8.79 8.59 8.06
C GLN A 24 -8.36 9.86 8.79
N GLN A 25 -9.03 10.22 9.88
CA GLN A 25 -8.68 11.40 10.65
C GLN A 25 -7.28 11.23 11.25
N ARG A 26 -6.47 12.28 11.16
CA ARG A 26 -5.16 12.33 11.82
C ARG A 26 -5.33 12.91 13.22
N LEU A 27 -4.64 12.32 14.18
CA LEU A 27 -4.62 12.83 15.54
C LEU A 27 -3.93 14.21 15.53
N PRO A 28 -4.56 15.23 16.17
CA PRO A 28 -4.01 16.58 16.17
C PRO A 28 -2.72 16.64 16.97
N SER A 29 -1.83 17.56 16.61
CA SER A 29 -0.67 17.91 17.41
C SER A 29 -1.14 18.61 18.68
N GLY A 30 -0.79 18.05 19.84
CA GLY A 30 -1.11 18.64 21.16
C GLY A 30 0.08 19.42 21.73
N GLU A 31 -0.13 20.11 22.87
CA GLU A 31 0.94 20.78 23.61
C GLU A 31 1.91 19.81 24.32
N SER A 32 1.52 18.52 24.44
CA SER A 32 2.38 17.47 24.98
C SER A 32 2.73 16.47 23.89
N GLU A 33 4.01 16.16 23.74
CA GLU A 33 4.51 15.12 22.82
C GLU A 33 4.00 13.74 23.26
N SER A 34 2.81 13.36 22.74
CA SER A 34 2.22 12.03 23.00
C SER A 34 2.83 10.93 22.15
N GLY A 35 3.61 11.29 21.11
CA GLY A 35 4.12 10.35 20.11
C GLY A 35 3.06 9.83 19.13
N LEU A 36 1.80 10.28 19.26
CA LEU A 36 0.69 9.85 18.38
C LEU A 36 0.27 10.93 17.37
N GLU A 37 0.89 12.11 17.42
CA GLU A 37 0.60 13.23 16.53
C GLU A 37 0.73 12.81 15.05
N GLY A 38 -0.26 13.20 14.26
CA GLY A 38 -0.29 12.90 12.83
C GLY A 38 -0.62 11.46 12.46
N HIS A 39 -0.68 10.54 13.43
CA HIS A 39 -1.11 9.17 13.17
C HIS A 39 -2.58 9.11 12.77
N VAL A 40 -2.89 8.25 11.80
CA VAL A 40 -4.26 7.99 11.34
C VAL A 40 -4.98 7.10 12.36
N VAL A 41 -6.19 7.48 12.75
CA VAL A 41 -6.99 6.74 13.77
C VAL A 41 -7.11 5.25 13.43
N GLY A 42 -7.32 4.90 12.16
CA GLY A 42 -7.40 3.50 11.71
C GLY A 42 -6.11 2.72 11.98
N ASN A 43 -4.94 3.35 11.81
CA ASN A 43 -3.65 2.71 12.09
C ASN A 43 -3.45 2.49 13.60
N VAL A 44 -3.89 3.43 14.43
CA VAL A 44 -3.83 3.29 15.90
C VAL A 44 -4.71 2.11 16.36
N LEU A 45 -5.91 1.97 15.79
CA LEU A 45 -6.79 0.84 16.09
C LEU A 45 -6.18 -0.51 15.68
N LEU A 46 -5.58 -0.60 14.49
CA LEU A 46 -4.87 -1.79 14.04
C LEU A 46 -3.73 -2.15 14.98
N THR A 47 -2.90 -1.17 15.35
CA THR A 47 -1.79 -1.35 16.27
C THR A 47 -2.26 -1.87 17.64
N ALA A 48 -3.38 -1.33 18.15
CA ALA A 48 -3.97 -1.80 19.41
C ALA A 48 -4.39 -3.28 19.34
N LEU A 49 -5.02 -3.70 18.24
CA LEU A 49 -5.40 -5.12 18.04
C LEU A 49 -4.18 -6.05 17.97
N TRP A 50 -3.13 -5.62 17.31
CA TRP A 50 -1.89 -6.42 17.24
C TRP A 50 -1.19 -6.53 18.60
N ASN A 51 -1.20 -5.47 19.39
CA ASN A 51 -0.65 -5.48 20.75
C ASN A 51 -1.43 -6.40 21.69
N GLU A 52 -2.74 -6.62 21.45
CA GLU A 52 -3.55 -7.61 22.18
C GLU A 52 -3.31 -9.06 21.71
N GLY A 53 -2.34 -9.29 20.83
CA GLY A 53 -1.92 -10.62 20.40
C GLY A 53 -2.61 -11.15 19.14
N ALA A 54 -3.39 -10.33 18.44
CA ALA A 54 -3.90 -10.71 17.14
C ALA A 54 -2.75 -10.77 16.12
N SER A 55 -2.76 -11.79 15.24
CA SER A 55 -1.88 -11.76 14.07
C SER A 55 -2.26 -10.59 13.14
N THR A 56 -1.36 -10.20 12.23
CA THR A 56 -1.63 -9.13 11.26
C THR A 56 -2.95 -9.35 10.52
N GLN A 57 -3.19 -10.57 10.03
CA GLN A 57 -4.41 -10.92 9.33
C GLN A 57 -5.65 -10.90 10.24
N GLN A 58 -5.53 -11.43 11.46
CA GLN A 58 -6.65 -11.44 12.41
C GLN A 58 -7.10 -10.02 12.78
N GLY A 59 -6.16 -9.10 12.97
CA GLY A 59 -6.48 -7.69 13.24
C GLY A 59 -7.23 -7.04 12.07
N LEU A 60 -6.80 -7.29 10.83
CA LEU A 60 -7.46 -6.80 9.61
C LEU A 60 -8.86 -7.39 9.45
N ASP A 61 -9.01 -8.70 9.63
CA ASP A 61 -10.30 -9.39 9.50
C ASP A 61 -11.29 -8.93 10.59
N LEU A 62 -10.81 -8.71 11.82
CA LEU A 62 -11.64 -8.21 12.92
C LEU A 62 -12.15 -6.79 12.64
N LEU A 63 -11.28 -5.88 12.20
CA LEU A 63 -11.70 -4.54 11.80
C LEU A 63 -12.66 -4.59 10.61
N GLY A 64 -12.35 -5.39 9.60
CA GLY A 64 -13.22 -5.59 8.44
C GLY A 64 -14.62 -6.06 8.85
N SER A 65 -14.70 -7.02 9.75
CA SER A 65 -15.97 -7.53 10.31
C SER A 65 -16.70 -6.46 11.10
N PHE A 66 -16.01 -5.74 11.98
CA PHE A 66 -16.58 -4.68 12.81
C PHE A 66 -17.22 -3.56 11.98
N PHE A 67 -16.59 -3.18 10.87
CA PHE A 67 -17.10 -2.15 9.96
C PHE A 67 -18.00 -2.69 8.85
N GLY A 68 -18.27 -4.00 8.82
CA GLY A 68 -19.08 -4.64 7.79
C GLY A 68 -18.49 -4.52 6.38
N VAL A 69 -17.16 -4.53 6.28
CA VAL A 69 -16.44 -4.48 5.00
C VAL A 69 -16.72 -5.75 4.21
N ARG A 70 -17.04 -5.60 2.92
CA ARG A 70 -17.14 -6.73 1.99
C ARG A 70 -15.79 -6.93 1.31
N GLY A 71 -15.30 -8.15 1.30
CA GLY A 71 -13.96 -8.49 0.87
C GLY A 71 -12.96 -8.48 2.03
N ARG A 72 -11.71 -8.79 1.73
CA ARG A 72 -10.64 -8.90 2.71
C ARG A 72 -9.46 -8.02 2.31
N VAL A 73 -8.78 -7.48 3.30
CA VAL A 73 -7.45 -6.89 3.14
C VAL A 73 -6.44 -7.95 3.55
N LEU A 74 -5.56 -8.30 2.64
CA LEU A 74 -4.54 -9.32 2.84
C LEU A 74 -3.15 -8.68 2.76
N PRO A 75 -2.29 -8.86 3.78
CA PRO A 75 -0.90 -8.42 3.67
C PRO A 75 -0.18 -9.26 2.60
N CYS A 76 0.77 -8.67 1.90
CA CYS A 76 1.59 -9.41 0.93
C CYS A 76 2.63 -10.30 1.60
N SER A 77 3.01 -9.98 2.84
CA SER A 77 3.98 -10.72 3.65
C SER A 77 3.41 -11.07 5.02
N ALA A 78 3.88 -12.19 5.58
CA ALA A 78 3.62 -12.60 6.96
C ALA A 78 4.50 -11.87 7.98
N GLU A 79 5.56 -11.21 7.53
CA GLU A 79 6.52 -10.48 8.34
C GLU A 79 6.63 -9.02 7.90
N ALA A 80 7.21 -8.18 8.75
CA ALA A 80 7.44 -6.78 8.43
C ALA A 80 8.42 -6.65 7.26
N ILE A 81 8.13 -5.71 6.36
CA ILE A 81 8.96 -5.41 5.19
C ILE A 81 9.24 -3.92 5.20
N ASP A 82 10.51 -3.58 5.08
CA ASP A 82 10.94 -2.23 4.74
C ASP A 82 11.12 -2.07 3.23
N ILE A 83 10.96 -0.85 2.74
CA ILE A 83 11.19 -0.52 1.34
C ILE A 83 12.36 0.44 1.22
N GLY A 84 13.25 0.17 0.28
CA GLY A 84 14.35 1.05 -0.12
C GLY A 84 14.29 1.37 -1.60
N ALA A 85 14.91 2.49 -1.96
CA ALA A 85 15.04 2.91 -3.35
C ALA A 85 16.39 3.56 -3.60
N GLU A 86 16.92 3.36 -4.80
CA GLU A 86 18.01 4.14 -5.37
C GLU A 86 17.41 5.32 -6.14
N ILE A 87 17.80 6.52 -5.75
CA ILE A 87 17.29 7.77 -6.30
C ILE A 87 18.42 8.49 -7.02
N VAL A 88 18.18 8.91 -8.26
CA VAL A 88 19.11 9.67 -9.09
C VAL A 88 18.73 11.13 -9.10
N GLY A 89 19.72 12.02 -8.96
CA GLY A 89 19.54 13.45 -9.14
C GLY A 89 18.89 14.17 -7.97
N ILE A 90 19.08 13.69 -6.74
CA ILE A 90 18.67 14.41 -5.52
C ILE A 90 19.50 15.70 -5.34
N ASP A 91 20.79 15.64 -5.68
CA ASP A 91 21.67 16.79 -5.58
C ASP A 91 21.60 17.60 -6.88
N PRO A 92 21.12 18.87 -6.85
CA PRO A 92 21.10 19.71 -8.04
C PRO A 92 22.47 20.02 -8.64
N HIS A 93 23.55 19.89 -7.86
CA HIS A 93 24.92 20.11 -8.30
C HIS A 93 25.55 18.86 -8.92
N ASP A 94 24.95 17.68 -8.66
CA ASP A 94 25.35 16.42 -9.27
C ASP A 94 24.11 15.61 -9.68
N PRO A 95 23.52 15.93 -10.84
CA PRO A 95 22.25 15.34 -11.29
C PRO A 95 22.34 13.87 -11.69
N ILE A 96 23.53 13.30 -11.73
CA ILE A 96 23.74 11.87 -12.04
C ILE A 96 24.10 11.06 -10.80
N SER A 97 24.35 11.70 -9.66
CA SER A 97 24.63 11.00 -8.41
C SER A 97 23.41 10.17 -7.96
N THR A 98 23.69 9.04 -7.36
CA THR A 98 22.68 8.16 -6.79
C THR A 98 22.75 8.17 -5.27
N ARG A 99 21.59 8.09 -4.63
CA ARG A 99 21.46 7.91 -3.17
C ARG A 99 20.45 6.81 -2.85
N GLU A 100 20.78 6.03 -1.84
CA GLU A 100 19.84 5.11 -1.24
C GLU A 100 18.95 5.86 -0.24
N VAL A 101 17.64 5.61 -0.35
CA VAL A 101 16.60 6.19 0.50
C VAL A 101 15.74 5.05 1.02
N CYS A 102 15.50 5.01 2.32
CA CYS A 102 14.67 3.99 2.95
C CYS A 102 13.36 4.58 3.49
N GLY A 103 12.29 3.79 3.40
CA GLY A 103 10.97 4.14 3.87
C GLY A 103 10.09 4.82 2.82
N GLN A 104 8.81 4.40 2.82
CA GLN A 104 7.84 4.83 1.80
C GLN A 104 7.65 6.36 1.72
N VAL A 105 7.67 7.06 2.86
CA VAL A 105 7.47 8.51 2.91
C VAL A 105 8.64 9.22 2.23
N ALA A 106 9.87 8.83 2.56
CA ALA A 106 11.07 9.43 2.00
C ALA A 106 11.17 9.18 0.48
N ILE A 107 10.76 8.00 0.01
CA ILE A 107 10.71 7.68 -1.42
C ILE A 107 9.63 8.52 -2.12
N ALA A 108 8.41 8.56 -1.58
CA ALA A 108 7.28 9.27 -2.18
C ALA A 108 7.45 10.81 -2.20
N THR A 109 8.32 11.36 -1.35
CA THR A 109 8.59 12.81 -1.27
C THR A 109 9.92 13.22 -1.88
N THR A 110 10.64 12.29 -2.53
CA THR A 110 11.93 12.59 -3.15
C THR A 110 11.81 13.59 -4.29
N SER A 111 12.82 14.45 -4.44
CA SER A 111 12.95 15.36 -5.59
C SER A 111 13.65 14.71 -6.78
N GLY A 112 14.35 13.58 -6.55
CA GLY A 112 15.06 12.86 -7.58
C GLY A 112 14.17 11.83 -8.31
N ARG A 113 14.75 11.11 -9.25
CA ARG A 113 14.07 10.06 -10.02
C ARG A 113 14.40 8.69 -9.42
N VAL A 114 13.38 7.90 -9.12
CA VAL A 114 13.55 6.51 -8.67
C VAL A 114 14.16 5.68 -9.81
N ALA A 115 15.33 5.10 -9.58
CA ALA A 115 16.04 4.23 -10.52
C ALA A 115 15.78 2.75 -10.21
N LYS A 116 15.68 2.39 -8.93
CA LYS A 116 15.49 1.03 -8.48
C LYS A 116 14.76 1.03 -7.14
N VAL A 117 13.95 0.01 -6.89
CA VAL A 117 13.35 -0.25 -5.58
C VAL A 117 13.67 -1.67 -5.13
N TRP A 118 13.74 -1.88 -3.83
CA TRP A 118 13.89 -3.20 -3.20
C TRP A 118 13.10 -3.25 -1.90
N ILE A 119 13.00 -4.44 -1.36
CA ILE A 119 12.42 -4.71 -0.05
C ILE A 119 13.45 -5.37 0.85
N GLU A 120 13.33 -5.14 2.16
CA GLU A 120 14.16 -5.78 3.18
C GLU A 120 13.25 -6.43 4.24
N PRO A 121 13.40 -7.72 4.51
CA PRO A 121 14.30 -8.68 3.86
C PRO A 121 13.98 -8.89 2.37
N SER A 122 14.96 -9.28 1.57
CA SER A 122 14.81 -9.46 0.12
C SER A 122 13.98 -10.70 -0.28
N ASP A 123 13.80 -11.64 0.64
CA ASP A 123 13.01 -12.86 0.46
C ASP A 123 12.07 -13.08 1.67
N PRO A 124 11.10 -12.16 1.90
CA PRO A 124 10.18 -12.29 3.00
C PRO A 124 9.18 -13.42 2.75
N GLN A 125 8.70 -14.03 3.82
CA GLN A 125 7.66 -15.04 3.72
C GLN A 125 6.36 -14.41 3.23
N ALA A 126 5.90 -14.82 2.04
CA ALA A 126 4.63 -14.36 1.50
C ALA A 126 3.44 -14.87 2.34
N SER A 127 2.40 -14.05 2.46
CA SER A 127 1.14 -14.44 3.09
C SER A 127 0.49 -15.58 2.29
N LEU A 128 0.16 -16.67 2.97
CA LEU A 128 -0.49 -17.82 2.34
C LEU A 128 -1.90 -17.46 1.86
N GLU A 129 -2.62 -16.66 2.63
CA GLU A 129 -3.96 -16.18 2.28
C GLU A 129 -3.93 -15.28 1.03
N ALA A 130 -2.90 -14.46 0.89
CA ALA A 130 -2.74 -13.64 -0.32
C ALA A 130 -2.41 -14.50 -1.54
N ILE A 131 -1.54 -15.51 -1.41
CA ILE A 131 -1.24 -16.48 -2.47
C ILE A 131 -2.51 -17.22 -2.88
N GLU A 132 -3.29 -17.69 -1.92
CA GLU A 132 -4.53 -18.41 -2.19
C GLU A 132 -5.55 -17.51 -2.92
N ALA A 133 -5.73 -16.28 -2.45
CA ALA A 133 -6.62 -15.31 -3.11
C ALA A 133 -6.21 -15.02 -4.55
N ILE A 134 -4.90 -14.88 -4.82
CA ILE A 134 -4.36 -14.69 -6.17
C ILE A 134 -4.64 -15.92 -7.06
N ASN A 135 -4.46 -17.14 -6.52
CA ASN A 135 -4.67 -18.36 -7.26
C ASN A 135 -6.15 -18.62 -7.59
N GLN A 136 -7.07 -18.14 -6.75
CA GLN A 136 -8.52 -18.28 -6.94
C GLN A 136 -9.13 -17.12 -7.74
N ALA A 137 -8.38 -16.05 -8.00
CA ALA A 137 -8.89 -14.88 -8.67
C ALA A 137 -9.18 -15.16 -10.16
N GLU A 138 -10.27 -14.61 -10.66
CA GLU A 138 -10.57 -14.54 -12.11
C GLU A 138 -9.94 -13.29 -12.73
N ILE A 139 -9.76 -12.24 -11.95
CA ILE A 139 -9.19 -10.96 -12.37
C ILE A 139 -8.22 -10.48 -11.30
N LEU A 140 -7.01 -10.13 -11.72
CA LEU A 140 -6.01 -9.42 -10.91
C LEU A 140 -5.92 -7.98 -11.39
N ILE A 141 -6.11 -7.04 -10.47
CA ILE A 141 -6.04 -5.60 -10.75
C ILE A 141 -4.84 -5.02 -10.03
N PHE A 142 -3.97 -4.35 -10.76
CA PHE A 142 -2.80 -3.65 -10.24
C PHE A 142 -3.05 -2.14 -10.29
N GLY A 143 -2.93 -1.45 -9.16
CA GLY A 143 -3.21 -0.03 -9.06
C GLY A 143 -4.72 0.32 -9.03
N PRO A 144 -5.05 1.63 -9.12
CA PRO A 144 -4.12 2.76 -9.12
C PRO A 144 -3.46 2.94 -7.75
N GLY A 145 -2.38 3.71 -7.69
CA GLY A 145 -1.68 4.02 -6.44
C GLY A 145 -0.27 4.50 -6.72
N SER A 146 0.45 4.86 -5.66
CA SER A 146 1.87 5.18 -5.75
C SER A 146 2.64 4.00 -6.36
N TRP A 147 3.32 4.26 -7.49
CA TRP A 147 3.92 3.19 -8.28
C TRP A 147 4.98 2.43 -7.49
N PHE A 148 5.95 3.15 -6.97
CA PHE A 148 7.09 2.56 -6.30
C PHE A 148 6.88 2.24 -4.83
N THR A 149 5.86 2.81 -4.18
CA THR A 149 5.62 2.55 -2.75
C THR A 149 4.36 1.73 -2.48
N SER A 150 3.48 1.51 -3.46
CA SER A 150 2.24 0.76 -3.25
C SER A 150 2.00 -0.35 -4.29
N VAL A 151 2.28 -0.11 -5.58
CA VAL A 151 1.96 -1.07 -6.65
C VAL A 151 3.08 -2.09 -6.84
N VAL A 152 4.34 -1.63 -6.92
CA VAL A 152 5.51 -2.49 -7.15
C VAL A 152 5.89 -3.33 -5.92
N PRO A 153 5.92 -2.80 -4.68
CA PRO A 153 6.45 -3.54 -3.54
C PRO A 153 5.81 -4.92 -3.28
N PRO A 154 4.49 -5.11 -3.36
CA PRO A 154 3.90 -6.44 -3.25
C PRO A 154 4.44 -7.45 -4.29
N LEU A 155 4.81 -6.97 -5.49
CA LEU A 155 5.37 -7.81 -6.55
C LEU A 155 6.85 -8.14 -6.33
N LEU A 156 7.54 -7.42 -5.44
CA LEU A 156 8.91 -7.74 -5.04
C LEU A 156 8.95 -8.93 -4.07
N VAL A 157 7.85 -9.26 -3.39
CA VAL A 157 7.74 -10.47 -2.55
C VAL A 157 7.74 -11.70 -3.46
N PRO A 158 8.76 -12.59 -3.38
CA PRO A 158 8.95 -13.66 -4.37
C PRO A 158 7.75 -14.62 -4.47
N GLY A 159 7.12 -14.96 -3.34
CA GLY A 159 5.93 -15.82 -3.31
C GLY A 159 4.73 -15.19 -4.01
N ILE A 160 4.47 -13.90 -3.78
CA ILE A 160 3.39 -13.14 -4.44
C ILE A 160 3.66 -13.04 -5.94
N ARG A 161 4.88 -12.65 -6.33
CA ARG A 161 5.26 -12.59 -7.74
C ARG A 161 5.05 -13.92 -8.44
N THR A 162 5.46 -15.01 -7.81
CA THR A 162 5.30 -16.35 -8.36
C THR A 162 3.83 -16.72 -8.54
N ALA A 163 2.97 -16.42 -7.55
CA ALA A 163 1.54 -16.66 -7.63
C ALA A 163 0.90 -15.84 -8.77
N VAL A 164 1.24 -14.55 -8.88
CA VAL A 164 0.75 -13.67 -9.96
C VAL A 164 1.17 -14.19 -11.34
N VAL A 165 2.43 -14.60 -11.51
CA VAL A 165 2.93 -15.11 -12.80
C VAL A 165 2.24 -16.42 -13.20
N ARG A 166 1.98 -17.29 -12.24
CA ARG A 166 1.34 -18.61 -12.48
C ARG A 166 -0.18 -18.56 -12.60
N SER A 167 -0.80 -17.49 -12.11
CA SER A 167 -2.25 -17.34 -12.15
C SER A 167 -2.76 -17.25 -13.59
N SER A 168 -3.88 -17.94 -13.85
CA SER A 168 -4.64 -17.84 -15.10
C SER A 168 -5.56 -16.62 -15.17
N ALA A 169 -5.65 -15.85 -14.11
CA ALA A 169 -6.49 -14.65 -14.02
C ALA A 169 -6.16 -13.62 -15.11
N ARG A 170 -7.18 -12.91 -15.58
CA ARG A 170 -7.00 -11.73 -16.42
C ARG A 170 -6.29 -10.65 -15.61
N ARG A 171 -5.19 -10.10 -16.14
CA ARG A 171 -4.44 -9.01 -15.51
C ARG A 171 -4.85 -7.68 -16.09
N ILE A 172 -5.18 -6.73 -15.20
CA ILE A 172 -5.59 -5.37 -15.55
C ILE A 172 -4.68 -4.42 -14.79
N LEU A 173 -3.99 -3.54 -15.51
CA LEU A 173 -3.21 -2.46 -14.93
C LEU A 173 -4.03 -1.17 -15.02
N ILE A 174 -4.27 -0.53 -13.87
CA ILE A 174 -4.91 0.78 -13.78
C ILE A 174 -3.84 1.81 -13.44
N MET A 175 -3.49 2.62 -14.42
CA MET A 175 -2.51 3.69 -14.27
C MET A 175 -3.13 4.91 -13.59
N ASN A 176 -2.29 5.71 -12.93
CA ASN A 176 -2.69 7.01 -12.43
C ASN A 176 -3.04 7.95 -13.59
N LEU A 177 -4.02 8.83 -13.37
CA LEU A 177 -4.45 9.82 -14.38
C LEU A 177 -3.42 10.93 -14.61
N SER A 178 -2.54 11.15 -13.63
CA SER A 178 -1.43 12.11 -13.70
C SER A 178 -0.17 11.45 -13.17
N GLU A 179 0.97 11.93 -13.64
CA GLU A 179 2.27 11.56 -13.06
C GLU A 179 2.35 11.94 -11.59
N GLN A 180 3.10 11.15 -10.84
CA GLN A 180 3.40 11.41 -9.43
C GLN A 180 4.78 12.07 -9.36
N ILE A 181 4.80 13.31 -8.88
CA ILE A 181 6.04 14.09 -8.73
C ILE A 181 7.04 13.31 -7.86
N GLY A 182 8.26 13.16 -8.34
CA GLY A 182 9.32 12.39 -7.67
C GLY A 182 9.30 10.89 -7.99
N GLU A 183 8.13 10.27 -8.18
CA GLU A 183 8.06 8.84 -8.50
C GLU A 183 8.03 8.57 -10.01
N THR A 184 7.04 9.11 -10.71
CA THR A 184 6.75 8.77 -12.10
C THR A 184 6.82 9.97 -13.03
N THR A 185 7.54 11.03 -12.65
CA THR A 185 7.75 12.20 -13.49
C THR A 185 8.37 11.81 -14.82
N GLY A 186 7.71 12.17 -15.90
CA GLY A 186 8.15 11.85 -17.27
C GLY A 186 7.87 10.42 -17.72
N PHE A 187 7.17 9.59 -16.93
CA PHE A 187 6.79 8.24 -17.35
C PHE A 187 5.75 8.30 -18.46
N THR A 188 5.97 7.48 -19.46
CA THR A 188 4.95 7.14 -20.46
C THR A 188 4.19 5.90 -20.02
N SER A 189 3.05 5.61 -20.66
CA SER A 189 2.30 4.38 -20.40
C SER A 189 3.14 3.11 -20.59
N ALA A 190 4.15 3.13 -21.44
CA ALA A 190 5.05 2.00 -21.67
C ALA A 190 6.02 1.77 -20.50
N ASP A 191 6.34 2.80 -19.73
CA ASP A 191 7.27 2.70 -18.60
C ASP A 191 6.66 1.97 -17.41
N TYR A 192 5.33 2.03 -17.28
CA TYR A 192 4.60 1.25 -16.26
C TYR A 192 4.51 -0.25 -16.58
N ALA A 193 4.76 -0.66 -17.82
CA ALA A 193 4.62 -2.04 -18.27
C ALA A 193 5.96 -2.78 -18.38
N ARG A 194 7.07 -2.12 -18.10
CA ARG A 194 8.43 -2.67 -18.11
C ARG A 194 8.92 -3.08 -16.73
#